data_478ef428a462dc8d14df5555586daf06
#
_entry.id   478ef428a462dc8d14df5555586daf06
#
_cell.length_a   1.000
_cell.length_b   1.000
_cell.length_c   1.000
_cell.angle_alpha   90.00
_cell.angle_beta   90.00
_cell.angle_gamma   90.00
#
_symmetry.space_group_name_H-M   'P 1'
#
loop_
_entity.id
_entity.type
_entity.pdbx_description
1 polymer ?
#
loop_
_entity_poly.entity_id
_entity_poly.type
_entity_poly.pdbx_seq_one_letter_code
_entity_poly.pdbx_strand_id
1 'polypeptide(L)'
;FGLTLEDEVKSILEYSTKSENKKLAVILPDNDYGKRIKNEITKFHNNNPSQLVKMIMYNPSDPDFYEISKNISEYEQRKINLGLKIKELEALSTDSSKKEIKRLKNLDTLGELPFDSLFIGVENFKQLSMISSILPYYDVDPKKIQYLGNSVWNKDSIIKEPGLNNSLFTSLDRESTANFKQEYLDIFNQKPHPIASLAYDAVGMVISLNENKKPINVSSLTSKKGFIGINGTFKFYLNGNIERNPSIYRVKNEKLYKVSN
;
A
#
# COMPACT_ATOMS: atom_id res chain seq x y z
N PHE A 1 -7.31 -10.57 -17.44
CA PHE A 1 -7.82 -11.40 -16.34
C PHE A 1 -7.09 -11.19 -15.00
N GLY A 2 -5.86 -10.66 -14.99
CA GLY A 2 -5.08 -10.44 -13.78
C GLY A 2 -5.59 -9.27 -12.91
N LEU A 3 -5.11 -9.22 -11.66
CA LEU A 3 -5.23 -8.05 -10.81
C LEU A 3 -4.43 -6.90 -11.43
N THR A 4 -5.04 -5.75 -11.62
CA THR A 4 -4.37 -4.58 -12.17
C THR A 4 -3.77 -3.73 -11.07
N LEU A 5 -2.72 -2.99 -11.40
CA LEU A 5 -2.09 -2.06 -10.47
C LEU A 5 -3.06 -0.96 -10.03
N GLU A 6 -3.94 -0.54 -10.92
CA GLU A 6 -4.98 0.45 -10.68
C GLU A 6 -6.01 -0.06 -9.66
N ASP A 7 -6.45 -1.33 -9.78
CA ASP A 7 -7.37 -1.95 -8.82
C ASP A 7 -6.73 -2.07 -7.42
N GLU A 8 -5.43 -2.42 -7.36
CA GLU A 8 -4.68 -2.50 -6.11
C GLU A 8 -4.64 -1.15 -5.40
N VAL A 9 -4.20 -0.11 -6.11
CA VAL A 9 -4.05 1.24 -5.55
C VAL A 9 -5.40 1.79 -5.13
N LYS A 10 -6.43 1.68 -5.97
CA LYS A 10 -7.79 2.11 -5.64
C LYS A 10 -8.31 1.43 -4.38
N SER A 11 -8.19 0.11 -4.29
CA SER A 11 -8.73 -0.67 -3.16
C SER A 11 -8.05 -0.33 -1.84
N ILE A 12 -6.70 -0.15 -1.82
CA ILE A 12 -5.99 0.18 -0.58
C ILE A 12 -6.31 1.60 -0.12
N LEU A 13 -6.49 2.56 -1.04
CA LEU A 13 -6.86 3.93 -0.72
C LEU A 13 -8.30 4.01 -0.21
N GLU A 14 -9.25 3.31 -0.84
CA GLU A 14 -10.63 3.22 -0.37
C GLU A 14 -10.71 2.64 1.04
N TYR A 15 -9.91 1.61 1.33
CA TYR A 15 -9.86 1.02 2.66
C TYR A 15 -9.25 1.97 3.69
N SER A 16 -8.12 2.59 3.37
CA SER A 16 -7.41 3.52 4.27
C SER A 16 -8.28 4.73 4.63
N THR A 17 -8.97 5.33 3.66
CA THR A 17 -9.80 6.52 3.90
C THR A 17 -11.06 6.25 4.74
N LYS A 18 -11.56 5.01 4.76
CA LYS A 18 -12.64 4.59 5.69
C LYS A 18 -12.19 4.56 7.14
N SER A 19 -10.89 4.46 7.39
CA SER A 19 -10.27 4.33 8.73
C SER A 19 -9.77 5.66 9.29
N GLU A 20 -10.34 6.80 8.93
CA GLU A 20 -9.95 8.17 9.35
C GLU A 20 -8.63 8.69 8.77
N ASN A 21 -7.83 7.87 8.07
CA ASN A 21 -6.59 8.28 7.41
C ASN A 21 -6.91 9.06 6.14
N LYS A 22 -6.90 10.39 6.22
CA LYS A 22 -7.32 11.27 5.12
C LYS A 22 -6.19 12.04 4.46
N LYS A 23 -5.00 12.06 5.08
CA LYS A 23 -3.82 12.79 4.60
C LYS A 23 -2.77 11.80 4.16
N LEU A 24 -2.55 11.70 2.85
CA LEU A 24 -1.64 10.75 2.23
C LEU A 24 -0.33 11.43 1.83
N ALA A 25 0.79 10.82 2.23
CA ALA A 25 2.08 11.03 1.58
C ALA A 25 2.43 9.82 0.70
N VAL A 26 3.28 10.01 -0.29
CA VAL A 26 3.57 9.00 -1.32
C VAL A 26 5.06 9.00 -1.68
N ILE A 27 5.64 7.80 -1.77
CA ILE A 27 6.99 7.56 -2.27
C ILE A 27 6.90 6.57 -3.43
N LEU A 28 7.39 6.94 -4.62
CA LEU A 28 7.30 6.14 -5.84
C LEU A 28 8.61 6.17 -6.63
N PRO A 29 8.97 5.11 -7.37
CA PRO A 29 10.06 5.16 -8.34
C PRO A 29 9.64 6.02 -9.56
N ASP A 30 10.58 6.78 -10.12
CA ASP A 30 10.35 7.55 -11.34
C ASP A 30 10.55 6.67 -12.59
N ASN A 31 9.61 5.79 -12.81
CA ASN A 31 9.50 4.92 -13.98
C ASN A 31 8.01 4.71 -14.34
N ASP A 32 7.72 3.88 -15.33
CA ASP A 32 6.35 3.65 -15.80
C ASP A 32 5.46 3.05 -14.71
N TYR A 33 5.98 2.16 -13.86
CA TYR A 33 5.26 1.62 -12.72
C TYR A 33 4.85 2.71 -11.73
N GLY A 34 5.79 3.56 -11.30
CA GLY A 34 5.49 4.64 -10.37
C GLY A 34 4.57 5.72 -10.98
N LYS A 35 4.72 6.01 -12.28
CA LYS A 35 3.83 6.95 -13.00
C LYS A 35 2.38 6.44 -13.06
N ARG A 36 2.16 5.15 -13.28
CA ARG A 36 0.82 4.54 -13.25
C ARG A 36 0.19 4.68 -11.87
N ILE A 37 0.93 4.37 -10.79
CA ILE A 37 0.46 4.55 -9.41
C ILE A 37 0.13 6.02 -9.12
N LYS A 38 1.03 6.94 -9.49
CA LYS A 38 0.82 8.39 -9.35
C LYS A 38 -0.49 8.83 -9.99
N ASN A 39 -0.73 8.38 -11.22
CA ASN A 39 -1.95 8.76 -11.95
C ASN A 39 -3.21 8.27 -11.23
N GLU A 40 -3.22 7.03 -10.72
CA GLU A 40 -4.37 6.48 -10.01
C GLU A 40 -4.58 7.15 -8.64
N ILE A 41 -3.51 7.42 -7.88
CA ILE A 41 -3.58 8.19 -6.63
C ILE A 41 -4.14 9.58 -6.89
N THR A 42 -3.66 10.28 -7.89
CA THR A 42 -4.13 11.64 -8.24
C THR A 42 -5.61 11.62 -8.62
N LYS A 43 -6.01 10.68 -9.47
CA LYS A 43 -7.40 10.49 -9.86
C LYS A 43 -8.31 10.16 -8.67
N PHE A 44 -7.85 9.32 -7.75
CA PHE A 44 -8.58 9.00 -6.53
C PHE A 44 -8.84 10.26 -5.68
N HIS A 45 -7.80 11.07 -5.42
CA HIS A 45 -7.92 12.26 -4.59
C HIS A 45 -8.75 13.38 -5.23
N ASN A 46 -8.77 13.48 -6.55
CA ASN A 46 -9.65 14.44 -7.24
C ASN A 46 -11.14 14.12 -7.07
N ASN A 47 -11.48 12.87 -6.77
CA ASN A 47 -12.86 12.39 -6.64
C ASN A 47 -13.29 12.08 -5.20
N ASN A 48 -12.39 12.24 -4.22
CA ASN A 48 -12.63 11.88 -2.83
C ASN A 48 -12.18 13.01 -1.87
N PRO A 49 -12.77 13.13 -0.68
CA PRO A 49 -12.43 14.17 0.30
C PRO A 49 -11.10 13.92 1.04
N SER A 50 -10.27 13.00 0.57
CA SER A 50 -8.93 12.75 1.09
C SER A 50 -7.91 13.72 0.48
N GLN A 51 -6.80 13.96 1.18
CA GLN A 51 -5.80 14.94 0.78
C GLN A 51 -4.46 14.26 0.45
N LEU A 52 -3.97 14.46 -0.77
CA LEU A 52 -2.59 14.16 -1.14
C LEU A 52 -1.70 15.32 -0.66
N VAL A 53 -0.93 15.07 0.41
CA VAL A 53 -0.12 16.11 1.07
C VAL A 53 1.23 16.26 0.41
N LYS A 54 1.89 15.13 0.10
CA LYS A 54 3.25 15.12 -0.43
C LYS A 54 3.50 13.91 -1.29
N MET A 55 4.26 14.08 -2.37
CA MET A 55 4.67 12.99 -3.23
C MET A 55 6.15 13.16 -3.60
N ILE A 56 6.92 12.10 -3.43
CA ILE A 56 8.32 12.02 -3.83
C ILE A 56 8.45 10.94 -4.90
N MET A 57 9.03 11.32 -6.04
CA MET A 57 9.47 10.39 -7.07
C MET A 57 10.99 10.22 -6.95
N TYR A 58 11.49 8.99 -6.88
CA TYR A 58 12.90 8.70 -6.72
C TYR A 58 13.50 7.96 -7.92
N ASN A 59 14.80 8.12 -8.15
CA ASN A 59 15.52 7.35 -9.18
C ASN A 59 15.61 5.88 -8.77
N PRO A 60 14.95 4.94 -9.50
CA PRO A 60 14.95 3.53 -9.13
C PRO A 60 16.31 2.85 -9.29
N SER A 61 17.20 3.39 -10.15
CA SER A 61 18.52 2.81 -10.40
C SER A 61 19.53 3.09 -9.27
N ASP A 62 19.31 4.19 -8.53
CA ASP A 62 20.17 4.60 -7.40
C ASP A 62 19.32 5.33 -6.34
N PRO A 63 18.52 4.59 -5.55
CA PRO A 63 17.61 5.18 -4.58
C PRO A 63 18.35 5.55 -3.28
N ASP A 64 18.46 6.85 -2.99
CA ASP A 64 18.90 7.33 -1.68
C ASP A 64 17.70 7.36 -0.69
N PHE A 65 17.46 6.24 -0.02
CA PHE A 65 16.35 6.12 0.94
C PHE A 65 16.53 6.97 2.20
N TYR A 66 17.76 7.39 2.55
CA TYR A 66 17.98 8.34 3.63
C TYR A 66 17.48 9.73 3.25
N GLU A 67 17.87 10.22 2.07
CA GLU A 67 17.42 11.52 1.59
C GLU A 67 15.91 11.54 1.32
N ILE A 68 15.36 10.47 0.76
CA ILE A 68 13.91 10.30 0.57
C ILE A 68 13.17 10.39 1.91
N SER A 69 13.67 9.70 2.95
CA SER A 69 13.04 9.69 4.28
C SER A 69 13.12 11.05 4.97
N LYS A 70 14.23 11.77 4.85
CA LYS A 70 14.36 13.17 5.31
C LYS A 70 13.35 14.08 4.62
N ASN A 71 13.25 13.97 3.31
CA ASN A 71 12.39 14.83 2.51
C ASN A 71 10.92 14.56 2.77
N ILE A 72 10.48 13.29 2.86
CA ILE A 72 9.06 12.98 3.09
C ILE A 72 8.61 13.45 4.47
N SER A 73 9.46 13.32 5.48
CA SER A 73 9.19 13.72 6.87
C SER A 73 9.39 15.21 7.15
N GLU A 74 9.89 15.99 6.19
CA GLU A 74 10.27 17.40 6.40
C GLU A 74 11.26 17.57 7.58
N TYR A 75 12.17 16.60 7.74
CA TYR A 75 13.03 16.48 8.90
C TYR A 75 13.84 17.75 9.17
N GLU A 76 14.49 18.31 8.14
CA GLU A 76 15.32 19.51 8.30
C GLU A 76 14.48 20.73 8.72
N GLN A 77 13.30 20.93 8.14
CA GLN A 77 12.40 22.03 8.55
C GLN A 77 11.94 21.85 9.99
N ARG A 78 11.58 20.64 10.40
CA ARG A 78 11.14 20.33 11.75
C ARG A 78 12.28 20.49 12.76
N LYS A 79 13.53 20.22 12.37
CA LYS A 79 14.74 20.49 13.15
C LYS A 79 14.98 21.99 13.33
N ILE A 80 14.81 22.77 12.27
CA ILE A 80 14.87 24.25 12.34
C ILE A 80 13.78 24.77 13.30
N ASN A 81 12.55 24.26 13.21
CA ASN A 81 11.46 24.65 14.08
C ASN A 81 11.77 24.38 15.57
N LEU A 82 12.42 23.25 15.86
CA LEU A 82 12.91 22.95 17.23
C LEU A 82 13.90 24.01 17.73
N GLY A 83 14.90 24.36 16.92
CA GLY A 83 15.88 25.34 17.24
C GLY A 83 15.28 26.75 17.49
N LEU A 84 14.31 27.13 16.66
CA LEU A 84 13.58 28.40 16.81
C LEU A 84 12.76 28.41 18.10
N LYS A 85 12.08 27.34 18.44
CA LYS A 85 11.28 27.23 19.65
C LYS A 85 12.14 27.28 20.92
N ILE A 86 13.30 26.64 20.90
CA ILE A 86 14.25 26.71 22.02
C ILE A 86 14.72 28.16 22.21
N LYS A 87 15.12 28.87 21.15
CA LYS A 87 15.54 30.28 21.24
C LYS A 87 14.43 31.19 21.76
N GLU A 88 13.19 31.00 21.31
CA GLU A 88 12.01 31.73 21.81
C GLU A 88 11.85 31.54 23.33
N LEU A 89 11.97 30.30 23.82
CA LEU A 89 11.82 29.99 25.23
C LEU A 89 12.99 30.50 26.05
N GLU A 90 14.22 30.54 25.52
CA GLU A 90 15.39 31.12 26.15
C GLU A 90 15.20 32.62 26.40
N ALA A 91 14.60 33.35 25.48
CA ALA A 91 14.27 34.77 25.62
C ALA A 91 13.28 35.06 26.75
N LEU A 92 12.38 34.15 27.08
CA LEU A 92 11.39 34.30 28.15
C LEU A 92 11.99 34.16 29.54
N SER A 93 13.10 33.48 29.72
CA SER A 93 13.90 33.32 30.96
C SER A 93 13.11 32.91 32.21
N THR A 94 11.94 32.31 32.09
CA THR A 94 11.10 31.84 33.20
C THR A 94 11.48 30.41 33.63
N ASP A 95 11.10 30.00 34.84
CA ASP A 95 11.33 28.64 35.29
C ASP A 95 10.52 27.61 34.52
N SER A 96 9.34 27.99 34.02
CA SER A 96 8.54 27.16 33.11
C SER A 96 9.26 26.97 31.78
N SER A 97 9.81 28.05 31.19
CA SER A 97 10.56 27.94 29.93
C SER A 97 11.83 27.09 30.07
N LYS A 98 12.55 27.16 31.19
CA LYS A 98 13.71 26.29 31.46
C LYS A 98 13.35 24.80 31.48
N LYS A 99 12.23 24.45 32.13
CA LYS A 99 11.74 23.04 32.14
C LYS A 99 11.39 22.55 30.71
N GLU A 100 10.70 23.39 29.95
CA GLU A 100 10.31 23.04 28.57
C GLU A 100 11.55 22.93 27.65
N ILE A 101 12.51 23.81 27.75
CA ILE A 101 13.80 23.72 27.04
C ILE A 101 14.51 22.39 27.34
N LYS A 102 14.54 21.95 28.61
CA LYS A 102 15.15 20.67 28.98
C LYS A 102 14.40 19.49 28.28
N ARG A 103 13.08 19.56 28.17
CA ARG A 103 12.28 18.56 27.44
C ARG A 103 12.59 18.58 25.94
N LEU A 104 12.61 19.77 25.33
CA LEU A 104 12.85 19.95 23.91
C LEU A 104 14.25 19.53 23.47
N LYS A 105 15.27 19.75 24.31
CA LYS A 105 16.67 19.33 24.04
C LYS A 105 16.83 17.79 23.89
N ASN A 106 15.83 17.00 24.31
CA ASN A 106 15.84 15.54 24.13
C ASN A 106 15.12 15.12 22.84
N LEU A 107 14.65 16.06 22.01
CA LEU A 107 13.99 15.80 20.72
C LEU A 107 14.97 16.13 19.59
N ASP A 108 14.86 15.39 18.50
CA ASP A 108 15.60 15.68 17.26
C ASP A 108 14.86 16.70 16.40
N THR A 109 13.53 16.71 16.45
CA THR A 109 12.65 17.57 15.65
C THR A 109 11.46 18.08 16.47
N LEU A 110 10.77 19.12 15.96
CA LEU A 110 9.55 19.66 16.55
C LEU A 110 8.42 19.74 15.51
N GLY A 111 7.24 19.31 15.93
CA GLY A 111 6.02 19.29 15.11
C GLY A 111 5.64 17.89 14.67
N GLU A 112 4.39 17.74 14.29
CA GLU A 112 3.85 16.50 13.76
C GLU A 112 4.11 16.38 12.26
N LEU A 113 4.07 15.15 11.76
CA LEU A 113 4.07 14.91 10.32
C LEU A 113 2.76 15.44 9.71
N PRO A 114 2.81 16.00 8.49
CA PRO A 114 1.60 16.56 7.86
C PRO A 114 0.65 15.48 7.30
N PHE A 115 0.97 14.20 7.44
CA PHE A 115 0.20 13.07 6.93
C PHE A 115 0.00 11.98 8.00
N ASP A 116 -1.04 11.18 7.84
CA ASP A 116 -1.41 10.04 8.69
C ASP A 116 -1.21 8.69 8.00
N SER A 117 -1.03 8.70 6.68
CA SER A 117 -0.75 7.51 5.87
C SER A 117 0.36 7.76 4.85
N LEU A 118 1.12 6.70 4.54
CA LEU A 118 2.23 6.74 3.60
C LEU A 118 2.14 5.57 2.63
N PHE A 119 1.90 5.85 1.34
CA PHE A 119 1.99 4.84 0.30
C PHE A 119 3.45 4.70 -0.15
N ILE A 120 3.99 3.47 -0.06
CA ILE A 120 5.37 3.16 -0.42
C ILE A 120 5.36 2.24 -1.65
N GLY A 121 5.57 2.82 -2.83
CA GLY A 121 5.77 2.09 -4.07
C GLY A 121 7.24 1.76 -4.26
N VAL A 122 7.55 0.47 -4.40
CA VAL A 122 8.90 -0.05 -4.62
C VAL A 122 8.88 -1.11 -5.71
N GLU A 123 10.01 -1.34 -6.36
CA GLU A 123 10.10 -2.34 -7.43
C GLU A 123 10.25 -3.77 -6.90
N ASN A 124 10.77 -3.92 -5.69
CA ASN A 124 11.01 -5.22 -5.08
C ASN A 124 11.02 -5.15 -3.55
N PHE A 125 10.95 -6.32 -2.94
CA PHE A 125 10.89 -6.44 -1.49
C PHE A 125 12.17 -5.97 -0.76
N LYS A 126 13.35 -6.06 -1.41
CA LYS A 126 14.59 -5.57 -0.81
C LYS A 126 14.55 -4.06 -0.60
N GLN A 127 14.08 -3.31 -1.59
CA GLN A 127 13.89 -1.86 -1.46
C GLN A 127 12.87 -1.53 -0.35
N LEU A 128 11.78 -2.31 -0.23
CA LEU A 128 10.80 -2.16 0.83
C LEU A 128 11.42 -2.32 2.23
N SER A 129 12.18 -3.40 2.43
CA SER A 129 12.86 -3.67 3.71
C SER A 129 13.84 -2.55 4.06
N MET A 130 14.60 -2.04 3.09
CA MET A 130 15.53 -0.93 3.31
C MET A 130 14.79 0.35 3.73
N ILE A 131 13.82 0.81 2.95
CA ILE A 131 13.14 2.07 3.25
C ILE A 131 12.34 2.00 4.55
N SER A 132 11.66 0.88 4.83
CA SER A 132 10.86 0.72 6.05
C SER A 132 11.70 0.70 7.33
N SER A 133 12.98 0.30 7.24
CA SER A 133 13.91 0.36 8.38
C SER A 133 14.49 1.77 8.60
N ILE A 134 14.55 2.61 7.56
CA ILE A 134 15.11 3.97 7.62
C ILE A 134 14.07 5.00 8.08
N LEU A 135 12.82 4.90 7.61
CA LEU A 135 11.74 5.85 7.88
C LEU A 135 11.56 6.21 9.37
N PRO A 136 11.63 5.26 10.34
CA PRO A 136 11.49 5.57 11.76
C PRO A 136 12.59 6.48 12.32
N TYR A 137 13.81 6.48 11.74
CA TYR A 137 14.88 7.41 12.15
C TYR A 137 14.55 8.87 11.82
N TYR A 138 13.59 9.10 10.94
CA TYR A 138 13.12 10.43 10.55
C TYR A 138 11.69 10.69 11.03
N ASP A 139 11.30 10.07 12.15
CA ASP A 139 10.01 10.20 12.84
C ASP A 139 8.80 9.64 12.07
N VAL A 140 8.99 9.00 10.94
CA VAL A 140 7.91 8.30 10.22
C VAL A 140 7.75 6.91 10.86
N ASP A 141 7.07 6.86 12.03
CA ASP A 141 6.91 5.64 12.83
C ASP A 141 5.65 4.87 12.38
N PRO A 142 5.74 3.58 12.01
CA PRO A 142 4.59 2.76 11.62
C PRO A 142 3.55 2.56 12.74
N LYS A 143 3.87 2.93 13.99
CA LYS A 143 2.90 2.98 15.09
C LYS A 143 1.94 4.16 14.98
N LYS A 144 2.34 5.22 14.30
CA LYS A 144 1.58 6.48 14.14
C LYS A 144 1.12 6.69 12.71
N ILE A 145 1.93 6.29 11.74
CA ILE A 145 1.68 6.46 10.32
C ILE A 145 1.31 5.11 9.71
N GLN A 146 0.15 5.04 9.05
CA GLN A 146 -0.29 3.82 8.38
C GLN A 146 0.47 3.65 7.07
N TYR A 147 1.37 2.67 7.00
CA TYR A 147 2.04 2.34 5.73
C TYR A 147 1.09 1.54 4.84
N LEU A 148 1.09 1.90 3.56
CA LEU A 148 0.26 1.31 2.51
C LEU A 148 1.13 0.81 1.37
N GLY A 149 0.79 -0.33 0.81
CA GLY A 149 1.49 -0.90 -0.33
C GLY A 149 0.60 -1.77 -1.21
N ASN A 150 1.21 -2.33 -2.22
CA ASN A 150 0.56 -3.22 -3.18
C ASN A 150 1.15 -4.65 -3.13
N SER A 151 0.81 -5.49 -4.11
CA SER A 151 1.19 -6.90 -4.17
C SER A 151 2.70 -7.16 -4.24
N VAL A 152 3.53 -6.16 -4.56
CA VAL A 152 4.99 -6.27 -4.46
C VAL A 152 5.43 -6.63 -3.04
N TRP A 153 4.65 -6.23 -2.04
CA TRP A 153 4.89 -6.52 -0.63
C TRP A 153 4.55 -7.96 -0.23
N ASN A 154 3.81 -8.68 -1.08
CA ASN A 154 3.32 -10.03 -0.78
C ASN A 154 4.45 -11.09 -0.79
N LYS A 155 5.29 -11.05 0.23
CA LYS A 155 6.33 -12.04 0.53
C LYS A 155 6.13 -12.61 1.93
N ASP A 156 6.49 -13.88 2.14
CA ASP A 156 6.36 -14.49 3.47
C ASP A 156 7.30 -13.84 4.50
N SER A 157 8.40 -13.28 4.04
CA SER A 157 9.36 -12.55 4.88
C SER A 157 8.83 -11.23 5.43
N ILE A 158 7.75 -10.66 4.89
CA ILE A 158 7.20 -9.36 5.34
C ILE A 158 6.88 -9.34 6.84
N ILE A 159 6.46 -10.47 7.39
CA ILE A 159 6.12 -10.58 8.82
C ILE A 159 7.32 -10.41 9.73
N LYS A 160 8.53 -10.57 9.20
CA LYS A 160 9.80 -10.45 9.94
C LYS A 160 10.40 -9.04 9.89
N GLU A 161 9.76 -8.11 9.17
CA GLU A 161 10.22 -6.73 9.03
C GLU A 161 9.57 -5.84 10.10
N PRO A 162 10.30 -5.43 11.16
CA PRO A 162 9.73 -4.65 12.26
C PRO A 162 9.15 -3.30 11.79
N GLY A 163 9.81 -2.68 10.79
CA GLY A 163 9.38 -1.42 10.19
C GLY A 163 8.06 -1.51 9.42
N LEU A 164 7.56 -2.72 9.15
CA LEU A 164 6.29 -2.95 8.46
C LEU A 164 5.18 -3.42 9.41
N ASN A 165 5.42 -3.48 10.72
CA ASN A 165 4.38 -3.83 11.66
C ASN A 165 3.22 -2.82 11.60
N ASN A 166 1.99 -3.31 11.58
CA ASN A 166 0.75 -2.55 11.38
C ASN A 166 0.52 -2.02 9.95
N SER A 167 1.40 -2.29 8.99
CA SER A 167 1.22 -1.88 7.59
C SER A 167 0.09 -2.66 6.88
N LEU A 168 -0.43 -2.07 5.81
CA LEU A 168 -1.47 -2.66 4.95
C LEU A 168 -0.94 -2.81 3.52
N PHE A 169 -1.30 -3.91 2.87
CA PHE A 169 -1.01 -4.09 1.45
C PHE A 169 -2.09 -4.91 0.76
N THR A 170 -2.22 -4.70 -0.54
CA THR A 170 -3.12 -5.49 -1.39
C THR A 170 -2.42 -6.72 -1.94
N SER A 171 -3.17 -7.78 -2.13
CA SER A 171 -2.71 -9.00 -2.81
C SER A 171 -3.90 -9.78 -3.34
N LEU A 172 -3.62 -10.75 -4.21
CA LEU A 172 -4.54 -11.85 -4.45
C LEU A 172 -4.81 -12.60 -3.14
N ASP A 173 -5.95 -13.28 -3.07
CA ASP A 173 -6.28 -14.10 -1.90
C ASP A 173 -5.23 -15.19 -1.69
N ARG A 174 -4.54 -15.14 -0.54
CA ARG A 174 -3.42 -16.03 -0.24
C ARG A 174 -3.86 -17.46 -0.03
N GLU A 175 -5.00 -17.67 0.63
CA GLU A 175 -5.53 -19.00 0.95
C GLU A 175 -6.01 -19.69 -0.33
N SER A 176 -6.87 -19.05 -1.10
CA SER A 176 -7.35 -19.58 -2.38
C SER A 176 -6.20 -19.86 -3.37
N THR A 177 -5.21 -18.97 -3.41
CA THR A 177 -4.02 -19.15 -4.24
C THR A 177 -3.16 -20.34 -3.76
N ALA A 178 -3.03 -20.55 -2.45
CA ALA A 178 -2.29 -21.69 -1.90
C ALA A 178 -3.00 -23.01 -2.17
N ASN A 179 -4.31 -23.06 -1.97
CA ASN A 179 -5.14 -24.23 -2.27
C ASN A 179 -5.04 -24.63 -3.73
N PHE A 180 -5.19 -23.67 -4.66
CA PHE A 180 -5.01 -23.94 -6.09
C PHE A 180 -3.63 -24.51 -6.42
N LYS A 181 -2.57 -23.95 -5.82
CA LYS A 181 -1.20 -24.44 -6.06
C LYS A 181 -1.02 -25.86 -5.56
N GLN A 182 -1.63 -26.21 -4.42
CA GLN A 182 -1.55 -27.55 -3.87
C GLN A 182 -2.35 -28.55 -4.74
N GLU A 183 -3.57 -28.23 -5.11
CA GLU A 183 -4.38 -29.07 -6.00
C GLU A 183 -3.71 -29.30 -7.35
N TYR A 184 -3.12 -28.26 -7.93
CA TYR A 184 -2.38 -28.37 -9.17
C TYR A 184 -1.16 -29.27 -9.03
N LEU A 185 -0.41 -29.16 -7.94
CA LEU A 185 0.75 -30.00 -7.63
C LEU A 185 0.33 -31.47 -7.47
N ASP A 186 -0.76 -31.72 -6.78
CA ASP A 186 -1.29 -33.07 -6.53
C ASP A 186 -1.73 -33.77 -7.83
N ILE A 187 -2.29 -33.01 -8.77
CA ILE A 187 -2.78 -33.55 -10.07
C ILE A 187 -1.62 -33.71 -11.07
N PHE A 188 -0.75 -32.71 -11.19
CA PHE A 188 0.24 -32.62 -12.27
C PHE A 188 1.67 -32.91 -11.81
N ASN A 189 1.90 -33.14 -10.52
CA ASN A 189 3.21 -33.35 -9.88
C ASN A 189 4.25 -32.24 -10.24
N GLN A 190 3.75 -31.01 -10.47
CA GLN A 190 4.58 -29.84 -10.76
C GLN A 190 3.88 -28.56 -10.28
N LYS A 191 4.67 -27.52 -10.00
CA LYS A 191 4.12 -26.21 -9.60
C LYS A 191 3.45 -25.53 -10.80
N PRO A 192 2.27 -24.88 -10.60
CA PRO A 192 1.63 -24.14 -11.68
C PRO A 192 2.46 -22.92 -12.11
N HIS A 193 2.41 -22.62 -13.40
CA HIS A 193 2.89 -21.33 -13.88
C HIS A 193 2.06 -20.19 -13.25
N PRO A 194 2.63 -19.02 -12.97
CA PRO A 194 1.91 -17.90 -12.33
C PRO A 194 0.59 -17.50 -12.98
N ILE A 195 0.48 -17.66 -14.31
CA ILE A 195 -0.75 -17.34 -15.07
C ILE A 195 -1.78 -18.48 -15.09
N ALA A 196 -1.48 -19.66 -14.59
CA ALA A 196 -2.37 -20.82 -14.67
C ALA A 196 -3.72 -20.58 -13.95
N SER A 197 -3.70 -19.86 -12.82
CA SER A 197 -4.92 -19.47 -12.10
C SER A 197 -5.85 -18.58 -12.92
N LEU A 198 -5.32 -17.77 -13.83
CA LEU A 198 -6.13 -16.93 -14.71
C LEU A 198 -6.88 -17.77 -15.77
N ALA A 199 -6.21 -18.77 -16.33
CA ALA A 199 -6.83 -19.72 -17.24
C ALA A 199 -7.92 -20.53 -16.52
N TYR A 200 -7.66 -20.95 -15.28
CA TYR A 200 -8.64 -21.65 -14.44
C TYR A 200 -9.89 -20.77 -14.18
N ASP A 201 -9.70 -19.51 -13.79
CA ASP A 201 -10.80 -18.55 -13.61
C ASP A 201 -11.60 -18.36 -14.90
N ALA A 202 -10.93 -18.30 -16.07
CA ALA A 202 -11.60 -18.14 -17.35
C ALA A 202 -12.49 -19.34 -17.70
N VAL A 203 -11.99 -20.56 -17.51
CA VAL A 203 -12.76 -21.79 -17.75
C VAL A 203 -13.90 -21.92 -16.74
N GLY A 204 -13.64 -21.65 -15.45
CA GLY A 204 -14.68 -21.66 -14.41
C GLY A 204 -15.82 -20.69 -14.69
N MET A 205 -15.51 -19.51 -15.21
CA MET A 205 -16.54 -18.55 -15.67
C MET A 205 -17.41 -19.14 -16.79
N VAL A 206 -16.81 -19.75 -17.80
CA VAL A 206 -17.55 -20.37 -18.91
C VAL A 206 -18.46 -21.51 -18.41
N ILE A 207 -17.94 -22.36 -17.54
CA ILE A 207 -18.71 -23.46 -16.90
C ILE A 207 -19.90 -22.88 -16.13
N SER A 208 -19.66 -21.88 -15.28
CA SER A 208 -20.71 -21.24 -14.49
C SER A 208 -21.82 -20.62 -15.33
N LEU A 209 -21.48 -20.00 -16.47
CA LEU A 209 -22.49 -19.49 -17.40
C LEU A 209 -23.30 -20.62 -18.02
N ASN A 210 -22.66 -21.71 -18.44
CA ASN A 210 -23.33 -22.86 -19.03
C ASN A 210 -24.27 -23.57 -18.03
N GLU A 211 -23.84 -23.82 -16.81
CA GLU A 211 -24.66 -24.43 -15.76
C GLU A 211 -25.89 -23.59 -15.42
N ASN A 212 -25.75 -22.27 -15.44
CA ASN A 212 -26.86 -21.34 -15.24
C ASN A 212 -27.70 -21.10 -16.50
N LYS A 213 -27.47 -21.85 -17.59
CA LYS A 213 -28.15 -21.73 -18.87
C LYS A 213 -28.12 -20.30 -19.45
N LYS A 214 -27.04 -19.57 -19.20
CA LYS A 214 -26.85 -18.22 -19.74
C LYS A 214 -25.98 -18.26 -20.98
N PRO A 215 -26.35 -17.56 -22.05
CA PRO A 215 -25.52 -17.49 -23.25
C PRO A 215 -24.22 -16.78 -22.96
N ILE A 216 -23.13 -17.19 -23.61
CA ILE A 216 -21.86 -16.47 -23.54
C ILE A 216 -21.94 -15.27 -24.50
N ASN A 217 -22.32 -14.13 -23.96
CA ASN A 217 -22.43 -12.87 -24.72
C ASN A 217 -22.04 -11.69 -23.83
N VAL A 218 -21.96 -10.50 -24.40
CA VAL A 218 -21.55 -9.27 -23.69
C VAL A 218 -22.40 -9.04 -22.43
N SER A 219 -23.71 -9.22 -22.50
CA SER A 219 -24.64 -8.97 -21.39
C SER A 219 -24.38 -9.91 -20.21
N SER A 220 -24.13 -11.22 -20.46
CA SER A 220 -23.83 -12.17 -19.39
C SER A 220 -22.42 -11.96 -18.81
N LEU A 221 -21.44 -11.62 -19.64
CA LEU A 221 -20.07 -11.35 -19.21
C LEU A 221 -19.96 -10.06 -18.39
N THR A 222 -20.72 -9.01 -18.73
CA THR A 222 -20.72 -7.72 -18.02
C THR A 222 -21.75 -7.66 -16.88
N SER A 223 -22.20 -8.81 -16.39
CA SER A 223 -23.13 -8.90 -15.26
C SER A 223 -22.59 -8.12 -14.05
N LYS A 224 -23.45 -7.31 -13.43
CA LYS A 224 -23.09 -6.55 -12.20
C LYS A 224 -22.66 -7.44 -11.04
N LYS A 225 -23.14 -8.69 -11.00
CA LYS A 225 -22.75 -9.66 -9.95
C LYS A 225 -21.30 -10.13 -10.12
N GLY A 226 -20.73 -10.02 -11.32
CA GLY A 226 -19.42 -10.55 -11.62
C GLY A 226 -19.32 -12.06 -11.49
N PHE A 227 -18.10 -12.55 -11.33
CA PHE A 227 -17.75 -13.95 -11.21
C PHE A 227 -16.82 -14.13 -9.99
N ILE A 228 -16.85 -15.32 -9.41
CA ILE A 228 -15.94 -15.71 -8.34
C ILE A 228 -14.85 -16.58 -8.97
N GLY A 229 -13.59 -16.20 -8.77
CA GLY A 229 -12.42 -16.98 -9.19
C GLY A 229 -11.50 -17.29 -8.03
N ILE A 230 -10.45 -18.07 -8.29
CA ILE A 230 -9.39 -18.37 -7.32
C ILE A 230 -8.74 -17.10 -6.79
N ASN A 231 -8.54 -16.13 -7.67
CA ASN A 231 -7.88 -14.86 -7.34
C ASN A 231 -8.88 -13.79 -6.86
N GLY A 232 -10.04 -14.16 -6.32
CA GLY A 232 -11.08 -13.26 -5.85
C GLY A 232 -12.16 -12.99 -6.87
N THR A 233 -13.09 -12.08 -6.54
CA THR A 233 -14.17 -11.69 -7.44
C THR A 233 -13.68 -10.80 -8.58
N PHE A 234 -14.27 -10.95 -9.75
CA PHE A 234 -14.00 -10.13 -10.92
C PHE A 234 -15.24 -9.86 -11.77
N LYS A 235 -15.24 -8.76 -12.49
CA LYS A 235 -16.29 -8.41 -13.45
C LYS A 235 -15.69 -7.73 -14.67
N PHE A 236 -16.40 -7.82 -15.79
CA PHE A 236 -16.02 -7.13 -17.03
C PHE A 236 -16.83 -5.86 -17.21
N TYR A 237 -16.20 -4.88 -17.82
CA TYR A 237 -16.85 -3.69 -18.35
C TYR A 237 -17.12 -3.83 -19.84
N LEU A 238 -18.04 -3.03 -20.39
CA LEU A 238 -18.38 -3.02 -21.80
C LEU A 238 -17.18 -2.74 -22.73
N ASN A 239 -16.17 -2.05 -22.24
CA ASN A 239 -14.94 -1.76 -22.97
C ASN A 239 -13.92 -2.91 -22.94
N GLY A 240 -14.29 -4.06 -22.37
CA GLY A 240 -13.42 -5.23 -22.24
C GLY A 240 -12.44 -5.19 -21.05
N ASN A 241 -12.37 -4.09 -20.33
CA ASN A 241 -11.57 -4.03 -19.10
C ASN A 241 -12.18 -4.93 -18.03
N ILE A 242 -11.32 -5.41 -17.14
CA ILE A 242 -11.72 -6.21 -15.98
C ILE A 242 -11.47 -5.39 -14.71
N GLU A 243 -12.36 -5.50 -13.75
CA GLU A 243 -12.16 -5.05 -12.38
C GLU A 243 -12.04 -6.28 -11.50
N ARG A 244 -11.01 -6.32 -10.68
CA ARG A 244 -10.79 -7.39 -9.70
C ARG A 244 -10.57 -6.77 -8.32
N ASN A 245 -11.30 -7.27 -7.33
CA ASN A 245 -11.13 -6.80 -5.95
C ASN A 245 -10.02 -7.60 -5.28
N PRO A 246 -8.88 -6.98 -4.96
CA PRO A 246 -7.83 -7.63 -4.19
C PRO A 246 -8.26 -7.82 -2.73
N SER A 247 -7.65 -8.80 -2.08
CA SER A 247 -7.67 -8.89 -0.62
C SER A 247 -6.68 -7.88 -0.02
N ILE A 248 -7.04 -7.32 1.12
CA ILE A 248 -6.15 -6.44 1.88
C ILE A 248 -5.65 -7.20 3.11
N TYR A 249 -4.35 -7.14 3.32
CA TYR A 249 -3.68 -7.79 4.43
C TYR A 249 -3.03 -6.76 5.35
N ARG A 250 -3.10 -7.04 6.65
CA ARG A 250 -2.40 -6.30 7.70
C ARG A 250 -1.27 -7.14 8.26
N VAL A 251 -0.07 -6.57 8.33
CA VAL A 251 1.06 -7.13 9.07
C VAL A 251 0.92 -6.72 10.53
N LYS A 252 0.83 -7.67 11.45
CA LYS A 252 0.73 -7.37 12.89
C LYS A 252 1.29 -8.53 13.70
N ASN A 253 2.21 -8.22 14.61
CA ASN A 253 2.79 -9.19 15.53
C ASN A 253 3.31 -10.44 14.81
N GLU A 254 4.12 -10.24 13.77
CA GLU A 254 4.72 -11.30 12.95
C GLU A 254 3.68 -12.24 12.28
N LYS A 255 2.47 -11.75 12.05
CA LYS A 255 1.40 -12.48 11.37
C LYS A 255 0.73 -11.60 10.31
N LEU A 256 0.10 -12.28 9.35
CA LEU A 256 -0.74 -11.64 8.34
C LEU A 256 -2.21 -11.86 8.70
N TYR A 257 -2.97 -10.78 8.68
CA TYR A 257 -4.41 -10.81 8.87
C TYR A 257 -5.09 -10.27 7.61
N LYS A 258 -5.98 -11.05 7.04
CA LYS A 258 -6.87 -10.58 5.99
C LYS A 258 -7.90 -9.65 6.62
N VAL A 259 -7.97 -8.39 6.17
CA VAL A 259 -8.82 -7.36 6.78
C VAL A 259 -9.94 -6.89 5.86
N SER A 260 -9.84 -7.17 4.57
CA SER A 260 -10.89 -6.94 3.57
C SER A 260 -10.71 -7.87 2.37
N ASN A 261 -11.84 -8.15 1.74
CA ASN A 261 -11.91 -8.72 0.39
C ASN A 261 -12.28 -7.60 -0.56
#